data_e3b998e393701988b48edba3475a9801
#
_entry.id   e3b998e393701988b48edba3475a9801
#
_cell.length_a   1.000
_cell.length_b   1.000
_cell.length_c   1.000
_cell.angle_alpha   90.00
_cell.angle_beta   90.00
_cell.angle_gamma   90.00
#
_symmetry.space_group_name_H-M   'P 1'
#
loop_
_entity.id
_entity.type
_entity.pdbx_description
1 polymer ?
#
loop_
_entity_poly.entity_id
_entity_poly.type
_entity_poly.pdbx_seq_one_letter_code
_entity_poly.pdbx_strand_id
1 'polypeptide(L)' 'MAVARVSKITAASSKGFQEAVEAGMKRAAKTLRGITGFELISQKGKVEKGKIVEYRVTIEVTFVLE' A
#
# COMPACT_ATOMS: atom_id res chain seq x y z
N MET A 1 15.32 22.91 2.75
CA MET A 1 14.38 22.28 1.81
C MET A 1 14.43 20.77 1.94
N ALA A 2 13.30 20.13 1.83
CA ALA A 2 13.24 18.67 1.86
C ALA A 2 13.00 18.14 0.45
N VAL A 3 13.62 17.03 0.12
CA VAL A 3 13.37 16.32 -1.14
C VAL A 3 12.82 14.95 -0.77
N ALA A 4 11.72 14.59 -1.40
CA ALA A 4 11.06 13.33 -1.13
C ALA A 4 10.99 12.49 -2.40
N ARG A 5 10.84 11.21 -2.21
CA ARG A 5 10.66 10.25 -3.29
C ARG A 5 9.36 9.49 -3.06
N VAL A 6 8.77 9.01 -4.14
CA VAL A 6 7.55 8.23 -4.09
C VAL A 6 7.80 6.86 -4.71
N SER A 7 7.37 5.84 -4.02
CA SER A 7 7.43 4.47 -4.51
C SER A 7 6.01 3.90 -4.57
N LYS A 8 5.66 3.32 -5.71
CA LYS A 8 4.32 2.73 -5.89
C LYS A 8 4.40 1.24 -5.61
N ILE A 9 3.52 0.77 -4.73
CA ILE A 9 3.45 -0.66 -4.39
C ILE A 9 2.02 -1.14 -4.44
N THR A 10 1.85 -2.44 -4.62
CA THR A 10 0.55 -3.09 -4.59
C THR A 10 0.57 -4.14 -3.48
N ALA A 11 -0.51 -4.17 -2.70
CA ALA A 11 -0.64 -5.15 -1.63
C ALA A 11 -2.03 -5.76 -1.67
N ALA A 12 -2.16 -6.97 -1.15
CA ALA A 12 -3.42 -7.68 -1.15
C ALA A 12 -3.64 -8.35 0.20
N SER A 13 -4.92 -8.53 0.55
CA SER A 13 -5.32 -9.22 1.77
C SER A 13 -6.64 -9.92 1.52
N SER A 14 -6.85 -11.06 2.14
CA SER A 14 -8.15 -11.72 2.14
C SER A 14 -9.11 -11.14 3.18
N LYS A 15 -8.64 -10.24 4.04
CA LYS A 15 -9.39 -9.74 5.18
C LYS A 15 -10.10 -8.42 4.91
N GLY A 16 -9.47 -7.52 4.16
CA GLY A 16 -10.07 -6.22 3.89
C GLY A 16 -9.08 -5.26 3.27
N PHE A 17 -9.58 -4.08 2.85
CA PHE A 17 -8.74 -3.06 2.26
C PHE A 17 -7.79 -2.44 3.28
N GLN A 18 -8.26 -2.21 4.50
CA GLN A 18 -7.40 -1.66 5.54
C GLN A 18 -6.24 -2.60 5.83
N GLU A 19 -6.52 -3.89 5.94
CA GLU A 19 -5.49 -4.89 6.20
C GLU A 19 -4.49 -4.96 5.04
N ALA A 20 -4.97 -4.77 3.80
CA ALA A 20 -4.08 -4.72 2.64
C ALA A 20 -3.14 -3.52 2.72
N VAL A 21 -3.66 -2.34 3.08
CA VAL A 21 -2.83 -1.15 3.25
C VAL A 21 -1.79 -1.36 4.34
N GLU A 22 -2.22 -1.88 5.47
CA GLU A 22 -1.30 -2.11 6.60
C GLU A 22 -0.20 -3.11 6.25
N ALA A 23 -0.55 -4.17 5.53
CA ALA A 23 0.44 -5.15 5.09
C ALA A 23 1.44 -4.53 4.14
N GLY A 24 0.96 -3.69 3.20
CA GLY A 24 1.83 -3.01 2.25
C GLY A 24 2.78 -2.05 2.95
N MET A 25 2.26 -1.26 3.89
CA MET A 25 3.08 -0.29 4.63
C MET A 25 4.09 -0.99 5.52
N LYS A 26 3.70 -2.09 6.15
CA LYS A 26 4.62 -2.86 6.99
C LYS A 26 5.79 -3.40 6.16
N ARG A 27 5.50 -3.89 4.95
CA ARG A 27 6.55 -4.37 4.06
C ARG A 27 7.44 -3.24 3.57
N ALA A 28 6.84 -2.11 3.20
CA ALA A 28 7.59 -0.94 2.73
C ALA A 28 8.55 -0.44 3.80
N ALA A 29 8.12 -0.46 5.06
CA ALA A 29 8.93 0.00 6.18
C ALA A 29 10.20 -0.82 6.39
N LYS A 30 10.25 -2.04 5.86
CA LYS A 30 11.45 -2.89 5.96
C LYS A 30 12.54 -2.47 4.99
N THR A 31 12.20 -1.84 3.89
CA THR A 31 13.16 -1.52 2.83
C THR A 31 13.32 -0.02 2.60
N LEU A 32 12.36 0.80 3.01
CA LEU A 32 12.39 2.24 2.82
C LEU A 32 12.60 2.93 4.16
N ARG A 33 13.41 3.97 4.17
CA ARG A 33 13.65 4.78 5.36
C ARG A 33 13.05 6.16 5.17
N GLY A 34 12.63 6.76 6.28
CA GLY A 34 12.11 8.12 6.25
C GLY A 34 10.72 8.23 5.66
N ILE A 35 9.91 7.19 5.78
CA ILE A 35 8.53 7.22 5.30
C ILE A 35 7.76 8.26 6.10
N THR A 36 7.12 9.20 5.40
CA THR A 36 6.33 10.26 6.03
C THR A 36 4.85 10.17 5.70
N GLY A 37 4.47 9.39 4.70
CA GLY A 37 3.07 9.26 4.37
C GLY A 37 2.84 8.33 3.19
N PHE A 38 1.58 8.20 2.83
CA PHE A 38 1.20 7.42 1.65
C PHE A 38 -0.09 7.97 1.08
N GLU A 39 -0.32 7.66 -0.18
CA GLU A 39 -1.57 7.99 -0.85
C GLU A 39 -2.17 6.71 -1.42
N LEU A 40 -3.45 6.51 -1.21
CA LEU A 40 -4.17 5.36 -1.76
C LEU A 40 -4.58 5.69 -3.19
N ILE A 41 -4.00 4.98 -4.15
CA ILE A 41 -4.25 5.24 -5.57
C ILE A 41 -5.48 4.50 -6.06
N SER A 42 -5.62 3.22 -5.68
CA SER A 42 -6.77 2.44 -6.11
C SER A 42 -7.04 1.30 -5.15
N GLN A 43 -8.30 0.88 -5.14
CA GLN A 43 -8.76 -0.27 -4.39
C GLN A 43 -9.52 -1.17 -5.35
N LYS A 44 -9.21 -2.45 -5.35
CA LYS A 44 -9.85 -3.43 -6.21
C LYS A 44 -10.21 -4.66 -5.41
N GLY A 45 -11.32 -5.28 -5.78
CA GLY A 45 -11.71 -6.55 -5.19
C GLY A 45 -11.72 -7.64 -6.24
N LYS A 46 -11.36 -8.84 -5.84
CA LYS A 46 -11.49 -10.02 -6.67
C LYS A 46 -12.69 -10.83 -6.18
N VAL A 47 -13.54 -11.21 -7.11
CA VAL A 47 -14.76 -11.94 -6.78
C VAL A 47 -14.72 -13.29 -7.46
N GLU A 48 -15.04 -14.35 -6.71
CA GLU A 48 -15.18 -15.70 -7.22
C GLU A 48 -16.46 -16.31 -6.66
N LYS A 49 -17.30 -16.84 -7.55
CA LYS A 49 -18.57 -17.47 -7.16
C LYS A 49 -19.44 -16.55 -6.30
N GLY A 50 -19.47 -15.26 -6.64
CA GLY A 50 -20.27 -14.26 -5.94
C GLY A 50 -19.72 -13.80 -4.61
N LYS A 51 -18.51 -14.20 -4.26
CA LYS A 51 -17.88 -13.82 -2.98
C LYS A 51 -16.59 -13.07 -3.21
N ILE A 52 -16.32 -12.09 -2.37
CA ILE A 52 -15.05 -11.37 -2.40
C ILE A 52 -13.97 -12.26 -1.79
N VAL A 53 -12.95 -12.58 -2.58
CA VAL A 53 -11.87 -13.46 -2.14
C VAL A 53 -10.56 -12.72 -1.91
N GLU A 54 -10.44 -11.49 -2.46
CA GLU A 54 -9.20 -10.74 -2.29
C GLU A 54 -9.51 -9.25 -2.35
N TYR A 55 -8.84 -8.50 -1.47
CA TYR A 55 -8.85 -7.03 -1.46
C TYR A 55 -7.47 -6.57 -1.85
N ARG A 56 -7.37 -5.76 -2.91
CA ARG A 56 -6.08 -5.32 -3.44
C ARG A 56 -6.03 -3.80 -3.47
N VAL A 57 -4.92 -3.24 -3.00
CA VAL A 57 -4.71 -1.80 -2.99
C VAL A 57 -3.41 -1.46 -3.70
N THR A 58 -3.41 -0.31 -4.38
CA THR A 58 -2.19 0.30 -4.91
C THR A 58 -1.97 1.58 -4.14
N ILE A 59 -0.80 1.72 -3.55
CA ILE A 59 -0.45 2.89 -2.75
C ILE A 59 0.86 3.49 -3.22
N GLU A 60 0.96 4.81 -3.09
CA GLU A 60 2.21 5.53 -3.31
C GLU A 60 2.76 5.96 -1.97
N VAL A 61 3.94 5.45 -1.64
CA VAL A 61 4.59 5.72 -0.37
C VAL A 61 5.58 6.85 -0.56
N THR A 62 5.46 7.88 0.26
CA THR A 62 6.37 9.04 0.23
C THR A 62 7.41 8.88 1.32
N PHE A 63 8.66 9.06 0.96
CA PHE A 63 9.75 9.01 1.93
C PHE A 63 10.77 10.10 1.62
N VAL A 64 11.36 10.64 2.68
CA VAL A 64 12.28 11.77 2.58
C VAL A 64 13.69 11.26 2.29
N LEU A 65 14.34 11.90 1.33
CA LEU A 65 15.75 11.66 1.03
C LEU A 65 16.60 12.55 1.93
N GLU A 66 17.64 11.98 2.48
CA GLU A 66 18.59 12.72 3.32
C GLU A 66 19.93 12.88 2.66
#